data_77002d27aa83c86281ad2827c3d32958
#
_entry.id   77002d27aa83c86281ad2827c3d32958
#
_cell.length_a   1.000
_cell.length_b   1.000
_cell.length_c   1.000
_cell.angle_alpha   90.00
_cell.angle_beta   90.00
_cell.angle_gamma   90.00
#
_symmetry.space_group_name_H-M   'P 1'
#
loop_
_entity.id
_entity.type
_entity.pdbx_description
1 polymer ?
#
loop_
_entity_poly.entity_id
_entity_poly.type
_entity_poly.pdbx_seq_one_letter_code
_entity_poly.pdbx_strand_id
1 'polypeptide(L)'
;MGLIEENIERTQTLNIRAHRKDATLLDKESVEKADIVLADVPCSGLGVIGKKTDIKYRTDEDKIQELAVLQKQILHNAASYVKPGGILIYSTCTITSEENQSNVAWFTENYPFVLESLDPYLCEELHSETTAQGWLQLLPGVHKTDGFFLARMRKK
;
A
#
# COMPACT_ATOMS: atom_id res chain seq x y z
N MET A 1 15.99 -11.10 -2.61
CA MET A 1 16.20 -11.62 -1.23
C MET A 1 17.47 -10.99 -0.65
N GLY A 2 18.64 -11.10 -1.27
CA GLY A 2 19.93 -10.68 -0.70
C GLY A 2 19.95 -9.34 0.03
N LEU A 3 19.48 -8.25 -0.62
CA LEU A 3 19.45 -6.92 0.01
C LEU A 3 18.60 -6.83 1.28
N ILE A 4 17.50 -7.59 1.36
CA ILE A 4 16.65 -7.61 2.57
C ILE A 4 17.37 -8.36 3.68
N GLU A 5 17.97 -9.50 3.38
CA GLU A 5 18.73 -10.32 4.32
C GLU A 5 19.96 -9.56 4.85
N GLU A 6 20.72 -8.92 3.96
CA GLU A 6 21.84 -8.03 4.34
C GLU A 6 21.39 -6.88 5.27
N ASN A 7 20.24 -6.27 5.02
CA ASN A 7 19.70 -5.24 5.88
C ASN A 7 19.26 -5.77 7.25
N ILE A 8 18.61 -6.94 7.31
CA ILE A 8 18.24 -7.60 8.56
C ILE A 8 19.49 -7.89 9.39
N GLU A 9 20.54 -8.43 8.77
CA GLU A 9 21.81 -8.72 9.43
C GLU A 9 22.50 -7.42 9.92
N ARG A 10 22.63 -6.42 9.05
CA ARG A 10 23.24 -5.12 9.37
C ARG A 10 22.54 -4.40 10.51
N THR A 11 21.21 -4.50 10.60
CA THR A 11 20.41 -3.88 11.67
C THR A 11 20.27 -4.76 12.91
N GLN A 12 20.81 -5.99 12.88
CA GLN A 12 20.69 -6.97 13.97
C GLN A 12 19.24 -7.22 14.39
N THR A 13 18.31 -7.20 13.43
CA THR A 13 16.88 -7.33 13.71
C THR A 13 16.52 -8.81 13.83
N LEU A 14 16.21 -9.28 15.03
CA LEU A 14 15.99 -10.71 15.32
C LEU A 14 14.55 -11.19 15.06
N ASN A 15 13.59 -10.26 14.93
CA ASN A 15 12.16 -10.53 14.81
C ASN A 15 11.61 -10.36 13.39
N ILE A 16 12.48 -10.21 12.38
CA ILE A 16 12.10 -10.15 10.96
C ILE A 16 12.53 -11.44 10.26
N ARG A 17 11.65 -11.97 9.42
CA ARG A 17 11.93 -13.09 8.53
C ARG A 17 11.58 -12.71 7.11
N ALA A 18 12.50 -12.86 6.17
CA ALA A 18 12.28 -12.63 4.76
C ALA A 18 11.84 -13.92 4.07
N HIS A 19 10.75 -13.86 3.30
CA HIS A 19 10.28 -14.97 2.47
C HIS A 19 10.00 -14.47 1.06
N ARG A 20 10.45 -15.21 0.06
CA ARG A 20 10.12 -14.93 -1.34
C ARG A 20 8.83 -15.64 -1.70
N LYS A 21 7.74 -14.89 -1.87
CA LYS A 21 6.43 -15.40 -2.27
C LYS A 21 5.83 -14.52 -3.37
N ASP A 22 4.97 -15.09 -4.21
CA ASP A 22 4.17 -14.36 -5.15
C ASP A 22 2.90 -13.88 -4.43
N ALA A 23 2.72 -12.55 -4.30
CA ALA A 23 1.60 -11.96 -3.59
C ALA A 23 0.24 -12.14 -4.31
N THR A 24 0.26 -12.53 -5.59
CA THR A 24 -0.97 -12.87 -6.35
C THR A 24 -1.48 -14.28 -6.03
N LEU A 25 -0.70 -15.09 -5.32
CA LEU A 25 -1.07 -16.44 -4.90
C LEU A 25 -1.36 -16.48 -3.40
N LEU A 26 -2.49 -17.07 -3.03
CA LEU A 26 -2.89 -17.17 -1.63
C LEU A 26 -1.95 -18.11 -0.85
N ASP A 27 -1.34 -17.58 0.20
CA ASP A 27 -0.63 -18.38 1.20
C ASP A 27 -1.61 -18.86 2.29
N LYS A 28 -2.10 -20.09 2.16
CA LYS A 28 -3.08 -20.68 3.08
C LYS A 28 -2.58 -20.73 4.53
N GLU A 29 -1.26 -20.82 4.72
CA GLU A 29 -0.68 -20.89 6.07
C GLU A 29 -0.71 -19.53 6.80
N SER A 30 -0.86 -18.43 6.07
CA SER A 30 -0.90 -17.07 6.62
C SER A 30 -2.31 -16.54 6.86
N VAL A 31 -3.36 -17.27 6.47
CA VAL A 31 -4.77 -16.83 6.61
C VAL A 31 -5.09 -16.54 8.07
N GLU A 32 -5.63 -15.33 8.32
CA GLU A 32 -6.05 -14.80 9.64
C GLU A 32 -4.97 -14.88 10.74
N LYS A 33 -3.69 -14.73 10.37
CA LYS A 33 -2.58 -14.77 11.34
C LYS A 33 -1.97 -13.41 11.65
N ALA A 34 -2.23 -12.39 10.84
CA ALA A 34 -1.62 -11.08 11.00
C ALA A 34 -2.54 -10.11 11.73
N ASP A 35 -2.02 -9.44 12.75
CA ASP A 35 -2.70 -8.31 13.40
C ASP A 35 -2.66 -7.07 12.51
N ILE A 36 -1.56 -6.92 11.74
CA ILE A 36 -1.38 -5.85 10.75
C ILE A 36 -0.78 -6.47 9.47
N VAL A 37 -1.35 -6.13 8.33
CA VAL A 37 -0.80 -6.41 6.99
C VAL A 37 -0.45 -5.09 6.33
N LEU A 38 0.78 -4.96 5.85
CA LEU A 38 1.22 -3.84 5.02
C LEU A 38 1.34 -4.33 3.57
N ALA A 39 0.49 -3.81 2.70
CA ALA A 39 0.49 -4.07 1.26
C ALA A 39 1.10 -2.86 0.53
N ASP A 40 2.43 -2.81 0.46
CA ASP A 40 3.18 -1.87 -0.38
C ASP A 40 3.34 -2.52 -1.76
N VAL A 41 2.46 -2.12 -2.68
CA VAL A 41 2.23 -2.87 -3.92
C VAL A 41 3.02 -2.32 -5.10
N PRO A 42 3.32 -3.15 -6.12
CA PRO A 42 3.84 -2.67 -7.39
C PRO A 42 2.90 -1.62 -7.99
N CYS A 43 3.44 -0.48 -8.41
CA CYS A 43 2.66 0.62 -8.96
C CYS A 43 3.42 1.32 -10.10
N SER A 44 2.76 2.25 -10.80
CA SER A 44 3.36 3.01 -11.91
C SER A 44 4.56 3.86 -11.48
N GLY A 45 4.65 4.23 -10.20
CA GLY A 45 5.75 5.02 -9.66
C GLY A 45 5.72 6.49 -10.08
N LEU A 46 4.61 7.00 -10.62
CA LEU A 46 4.49 8.38 -11.07
C LEU A 46 4.72 9.42 -9.97
N GLY A 47 4.61 9.04 -8.71
CA GLY A 47 4.92 9.89 -7.57
C GLY A 47 6.41 10.18 -7.39
N VAL A 48 7.29 9.31 -7.92
CA VAL A 48 8.76 9.44 -7.80
C VAL A 48 9.44 9.84 -9.11
N ILE A 49 8.68 10.38 -10.06
CA ILE A 49 9.15 10.75 -11.40
C ILE A 49 10.32 11.74 -11.36
N GLY A 50 10.40 12.59 -10.32
CA GLY A 50 11.51 13.52 -10.12
C GLY A 50 12.86 12.84 -9.88
N LYS A 51 12.86 11.61 -9.37
CA LYS A 51 14.05 10.78 -9.11
C LYS A 51 14.30 9.73 -10.19
N LYS A 52 13.25 9.32 -10.90
CA LYS A 52 13.28 8.26 -11.93
C LYS A 52 12.54 8.75 -13.18
N THR A 53 13.21 9.61 -13.94
CA THR A 53 12.64 10.28 -15.13
C THR A 53 12.24 9.32 -16.25
N ASP A 54 12.78 8.10 -16.29
CA ASP A 54 12.46 7.05 -17.24
C ASP A 54 11.03 6.49 -17.08
N ILE A 55 10.42 6.64 -15.91
CA ILE A 55 9.03 6.24 -15.65
C ILE A 55 8.07 6.93 -16.62
N LYS A 56 8.29 8.21 -16.94
CA LYS A 56 7.48 8.99 -17.88
C LYS A 56 7.31 8.33 -19.27
N TYR A 57 8.30 7.57 -19.70
CA TYR A 57 8.32 6.94 -21.03
C TYR A 57 7.83 5.49 -21.01
N ARG A 58 7.59 4.91 -19.82
CA ARG A 58 7.20 3.50 -19.65
C ARG A 58 5.77 3.33 -19.14
N THR A 59 5.09 4.43 -18.84
CA THR A 59 3.77 4.41 -18.22
C THR A 59 2.77 5.09 -19.15
N ASP A 60 1.79 4.35 -19.61
CA ASP A 60 0.61 4.78 -20.34
C ASP A 60 -0.66 4.36 -19.56
N GLU A 61 -1.83 4.71 -20.09
CA GLU A 61 -3.13 4.41 -19.48
C GLU A 61 -3.35 2.89 -19.35
N ASP A 62 -2.99 2.12 -20.36
CA ASP A 62 -3.15 0.66 -20.36
C ASP A 62 -2.31 0.04 -19.24
N LYS A 63 -1.09 0.51 -19.07
CA LYS A 63 -0.19 0.05 -18.00
C LYS A 63 -0.71 0.38 -16.60
N ILE A 64 -1.31 1.56 -16.41
CA ILE A 64 -1.95 1.95 -15.14
C ILE A 64 -3.11 1.00 -14.84
N GLN A 65 -3.95 0.68 -15.83
CA GLN A 65 -5.06 -0.26 -15.65
C GLN A 65 -4.59 -1.69 -15.32
N GLU A 66 -3.55 -2.18 -16.00
CA GLU A 66 -2.94 -3.48 -15.68
C GLU A 66 -2.44 -3.53 -14.23
N LEU A 67 -1.76 -2.46 -13.78
CA LEU A 67 -1.27 -2.36 -12.41
C LEU A 67 -2.41 -2.29 -11.39
N ALA A 68 -3.46 -1.52 -11.66
CA ALA A 68 -4.63 -1.45 -10.80
C ALA A 68 -5.30 -2.83 -10.63
N VAL A 69 -5.39 -3.63 -11.70
CA VAL A 69 -5.90 -5.01 -11.63
C VAL A 69 -4.97 -5.91 -10.81
N LEU A 70 -3.65 -5.83 -11.01
CA LEU A 70 -2.67 -6.57 -10.24
C LEU A 70 -2.76 -6.23 -8.73
N GLN A 71 -2.90 -4.96 -8.42
CA GLN A 71 -3.04 -4.46 -7.04
C GLN A 71 -4.31 -5.02 -6.37
N LYS A 72 -5.42 -5.10 -7.10
CA LYS A 72 -6.66 -5.73 -6.61
C LYS A 72 -6.47 -7.22 -6.29
N GLN A 73 -5.72 -7.96 -7.11
CA GLN A 73 -5.38 -9.37 -6.84
C GLN A 73 -4.55 -9.51 -5.56
N ILE A 74 -3.56 -8.63 -5.36
CA ILE A 74 -2.74 -8.61 -4.14
C ILE A 74 -3.60 -8.25 -2.92
N LEU A 75 -4.46 -7.23 -3.02
CA LEU A 75 -5.38 -6.82 -1.95
C LEU A 75 -6.35 -7.95 -1.57
N HIS A 76 -6.85 -8.72 -2.55
CA HIS A 76 -7.70 -9.90 -2.30
C HIS A 76 -7.00 -10.91 -1.35
N ASN A 77 -5.75 -11.24 -1.63
CA ASN A 77 -5.00 -12.17 -0.79
C ASN A 77 -4.63 -11.53 0.55
N ALA A 78 -4.20 -10.26 0.55
CA ALA A 78 -3.84 -9.52 1.76
C ALA A 78 -5.00 -9.44 2.76
N ALA A 79 -6.24 -9.26 2.28
CA ALA A 79 -7.45 -9.27 3.11
C ALA A 79 -7.62 -10.57 3.90
N SER A 80 -7.24 -11.70 3.29
CA SER A 80 -7.35 -13.03 3.90
C SER A 80 -6.37 -13.23 5.06
N TYR A 81 -5.23 -12.53 5.05
CA TYR A 81 -4.20 -12.68 6.08
C TYR A 81 -4.50 -11.92 7.36
N VAL A 82 -5.33 -10.87 7.26
CA VAL A 82 -5.70 -10.03 8.41
C VAL A 82 -6.67 -10.77 9.33
N LYS A 83 -6.38 -10.80 10.63
CA LYS A 83 -7.31 -11.28 11.66
C LYS A 83 -8.59 -10.43 11.72
N PRO A 84 -9.72 -10.97 12.19
CA PRO A 84 -10.86 -10.14 12.57
C PRO A 84 -10.42 -9.02 13.54
N GLY A 85 -10.83 -7.78 13.29
CA GLY A 85 -10.39 -6.60 14.05
C GLY A 85 -8.97 -6.11 13.73
N GLY A 86 -8.21 -6.81 12.89
CA GLY A 86 -6.86 -6.42 12.46
C GLY A 86 -6.86 -5.30 11.41
N ILE A 87 -5.69 -4.86 11.02
CA ILE A 87 -5.46 -3.70 10.15
C ILE A 87 -4.84 -4.14 8.84
N LEU A 88 -5.34 -3.58 7.72
CA LEU A 88 -4.68 -3.57 6.42
C LEU A 88 -4.25 -2.14 6.10
N ILE A 89 -2.98 -1.97 5.82
CA ILE A 89 -2.40 -0.74 5.29
C ILE A 89 -2.09 -0.97 3.82
N TYR A 90 -2.62 -0.13 2.95
CA TYR A 90 -2.34 -0.13 1.52
C TYR A 90 -1.48 1.06 1.16
N SER A 91 -0.40 0.87 0.41
CA SER A 91 0.47 1.97 -0.01
C SER A 91 0.97 1.81 -1.44
N THR A 92 1.21 2.96 -2.09
CA THR A 92 1.80 3.07 -3.43
C THR A 92 2.71 4.29 -3.51
N CYS A 93 3.70 4.27 -4.40
CA CYS A 93 4.50 5.44 -4.75
C CYS A 93 3.99 6.13 -6.04
N THR A 94 2.67 6.14 -6.26
CA THR A 94 2.03 6.80 -7.41
C THR A 94 1.05 7.89 -6.99
N ILE A 95 0.58 8.66 -7.99
CA ILE A 95 -0.38 9.76 -7.79
C ILE A 95 -1.67 9.55 -8.59
N THR A 96 -1.83 8.40 -9.25
CA THR A 96 -3.01 8.09 -10.06
C THR A 96 -4.19 7.68 -9.19
N SER A 97 -5.38 8.13 -9.52
CA SER A 97 -6.60 7.78 -8.79
C SER A 97 -6.96 6.29 -8.95
N GLU A 98 -6.68 5.74 -10.12
CA GLU A 98 -6.97 4.34 -10.50
C GLU A 98 -6.26 3.36 -9.58
N GLU A 99 -4.99 3.62 -9.29
CA GLU A 99 -4.15 2.79 -8.42
C GLU A 99 -4.36 3.10 -6.92
N ASN A 100 -4.93 4.25 -6.58
CA ASN A 100 -5.07 4.76 -5.22
C ASN A 100 -6.52 4.71 -4.72
N GLN A 101 -7.24 5.84 -4.78
CA GLN A 101 -8.59 5.97 -4.21
C GLN A 101 -9.59 4.98 -4.81
N SER A 102 -9.51 4.72 -6.14
CA SER A 102 -10.43 3.81 -6.81
C SER A 102 -10.23 2.36 -6.34
N ASN A 103 -8.98 1.95 -6.09
CA ASN A 103 -8.68 0.62 -5.53
C ASN A 103 -9.17 0.49 -4.08
N VAL A 104 -9.00 1.54 -3.26
CA VAL A 104 -9.47 1.56 -1.88
C VAL A 104 -11.00 1.53 -1.81
N ALA A 105 -11.69 2.32 -2.64
CA ALA A 105 -13.15 2.32 -2.73
C ALA A 105 -13.66 0.93 -3.13
N TRP A 106 -13.13 0.38 -4.23
CA TRP A 106 -13.46 -0.97 -4.65
C TRP A 106 -13.24 -2.00 -3.54
N PHE A 107 -12.13 -1.91 -2.81
CA PHE A 107 -11.80 -2.87 -1.75
C PHE A 107 -12.79 -2.80 -0.59
N THR A 108 -13.11 -1.60 -0.11
CA THR A 108 -14.06 -1.42 1.01
C THR A 108 -15.50 -1.77 0.64
N GLU A 109 -15.87 -1.71 -0.64
CA GLU A 109 -17.16 -2.16 -1.16
C GLU A 109 -17.28 -3.69 -1.23
N ASN A 110 -16.18 -4.39 -1.51
CA ASN A 110 -16.18 -5.82 -1.79
C ASN A 110 -15.69 -6.70 -0.61
N TYR A 111 -15.06 -6.10 0.41
CA TYR A 111 -14.51 -6.82 1.56
C TYR A 111 -15.02 -6.22 2.87
N PRO A 112 -15.09 -7.02 3.95
CA PRO A 112 -15.55 -6.55 5.26
C PRO A 112 -14.49 -5.67 5.95
N PHE A 113 -14.09 -4.59 5.30
CA PHE A 113 -13.16 -3.59 5.82
C PHE A 113 -13.79 -2.20 5.83
N VAL A 114 -13.38 -1.39 6.77
CA VAL A 114 -13.74 0.04 6.86
C VAL A 114 -12.48 0.88 6.96
N LEU A 115 -12.49 2.03 6.30
CA LEU A 115 -11.44 3.04 6.49
C LEU A 115 -11.42 3.51 7.94
N GLU A 116 -10.23 3.76 8.48
CA GLU A 116 -10.00 4.24 9.84
C GLU A 116 -9.04 5.44 9.81
N SER A 117 -9.39 6.51 10.51
CA SER A 117 -8.64 7.77 10.53
C SER A 117 -7.14 7.56 10.68
N LEU A 118 -6.38 8.32 9.91
CA LEU A 118 -4.92 8.42 9.99
C LEU A 118 -4.45 9.50 10.97
N ASP A 119 -5.31 10.46 11.35
CA ASP A 119 -4.93 11.62 12.16
C ASP A 119 -4.18 11.26 13.44
N PRO A 120 -4.57 10.19 14.20
CA PRO A 120 -3.84 9.81 15.41
C PRO A 120 -2.38 9.36 15.18
N TYR A 121 -2.01 9.11 13.92
CA TYR A 121 -0.69 8.57 13.54
C TYR A 121 0.15 9.56 12.73
N LEU A 122 -0.40 10.75 12.42
CA LEU A 122 0.22 11.78 11.59
C LEU A 122 0.51 13.03 12.42
N CYS A 123 1.48 13.83 11.98
CA CYS A 123 1.66 15.18 12.48
C CYS A 123 0.51 16.09 12.01
N GLU A 124 0.19 17.11 12.81
CA GLU A 124 -0.98 17.98 12.58
C GLU A 124 -0.96 18.68 11.22
N GLU A 125 0.21 18.98 10.68
CA GLU A 125 0.39 19.61 9.37
C GLU A 125 -0.11 18.76 8.20
N LEU A 126 -0.26 17.44 8.40
CA LEU A 126 -0.81 16.52 7.41
C LEU A 126 -2.30 16.22 7.62
N HIS A 127 -2.91 16.72 8.69
CA HIS A 127 -4.31 16.49 8.94
C HIS A 127 -5.18 17.17 7.87
N SER A 128 -6.17 16.45 7.38
CA SER A 128 -7.07 16.87 6.32
C SER A 128 -8.39 16.08 6.40
N GLU A 129 -9.35 16.44 5.58
CA GLU A 129 -10.59 15.67 5.46
C GLU A 129 -10.30 14.22 5.05
N THR A 130 -9.33 14.00 4.14
CA THR A 130 -8.99 12.66 3.66
C THR A 130 -8.26 11.83 4.70
N THR A 131 -7.39 12.42 5.52
CA THR A 131 -6.73 11.71 6.61
C THR A 131 -7.69 11.33 7.72
N ALA A 132 -8.66 12.19 8.03
CA ALA A 132 -9.76 11.86 8.93
C ALA A 132 -10.63 10.70 8.39
N GLN A 133 -10.79 10.61 7.06
CA GLN A 133 -11.49 9.51 6.39
C GLN A 133 -10.66 8.22 6.29
N GLY A 134 -9.34 8.27 6.51
CA GLY A 134 -8.48 7.09 6.55
C GLY A 134 -7.53 6.91 5.37
N TRP A 135 -7.29 7.94 4.56
CA TRP A 135 -6.28 7.90 3.49
C TRP A 135 -5.56 9.24 3.31
N LEU A 136 -4.33 9.17 2.82
CA LEU A 136 -3.44 10.30 2.56
C LEU A 136 -2.86 10.18 1.16
N GLN A 137 -2.90 11.27 0.38
CA GLN A 137 -2.16 11.42 -0.86
C GLN A 137 -1.14 12.55 -0.70
N LEU A 138 0.13 12.20 -0.74
CA LEU A 138 1.23 13.17 -0.87
C LEU A 138 1.48 13.45 -2.35
N LEU A 139 1.63 14.72 -2.71
CA LEU A 139 1.85 15.18 -4.09
C LEU A 139 3.19 15.90 -4.19
N PRO A 140 4.03 15.58 -5.18
CA PRO A 140 5.25 16.34 -5.47
C PRO A 140 4.91 17.80 -5.76
N GLY A 141 5.71 18.72 -5.25
CA GLY A 141 5.51 20.18 -5.44
C GLY A 141 4.48 20.81 -4.52
N VAL A 142 3.54 20.06 -3.96
CA VAL A 142 2.61 20.49 -2.91
C VAL A 142 3.20 20.19 -1.53
N HIS A 143 3.54 18.94 -1.34
CA HIS A 143 4.25 18.48 -0.13
C HIS A 143 5.75 18.46 -0.44
N LYS A 144 6.58 18.74 0.54
CA LYS A 144 8.07 18.74 0.38
C LYS A 144 8.63 17.31 0.35
N THR A 145 7.99 16.43 -0.44
CA THR A 145 8.31 15.00 -0.55
C THR A 145 7.94 14.46 -1.92
N ASP A 146 8.31 13.22 -2.20
CA ASP A 146 7.81 12.47 -3.33
C ASP A 146 6.30 12.20 -3.20
N GLY A 147 5.65 11.86 -4.32
CA GLY A 147 4.27 11.39 -4.31
C GLY A 147 4.15 10.02 -3.65
N PHE A 148 3.21 9.90 -2.73
CA PHE A 148 2.95 8.66 -2.00
C PHE A 148 1.49 8.59 -1.60
N PHE A 149 0.91 7.40 -1.63
CA PHE A 149 -0.44 7.15 -1.17
C PHE A 149 -0.44 6.15 -0.03
N LEU A 150 -1.30 6.38 0.95
CA LEU A 150 -1.51 5.51 2.10
C LEU A 150 -2.99 5.44 2.44
N ALA A 151 -3.51 4.24 2.68
CA ALA A 151 -4.84 4.04 3.25
C ALA A 151 -4.78 3.01 4.38
N ARG A 152 -5.52 3.27 5.46
CA ARG A 152 -5.63 2.40 6.63
C ARG A 152 -7.05 1.86 6.73
N MET A 153 -7.18 0.55 6.81
CA MET A 153 -8.47 -0.14 6.83
C MET A 153 -8.50 -1.18 7.95
N ARG A 154 -9.61 -1.23 8.69
CA ARG A 154 -9.86 -2.23 9.73
C ARG A 154 -10.79 -3.31 9.22
N LYS A 155 -10.44 -4.58 9.45
CA LYS A 155 -11.33 -5.74 9.22
C LYS A 155 -12.45 -5.74 10.27
N LYS A 156 -13.70 -5.87 9.82
CA LYS A 156 -14.87 -6.01 10.68
C LYS A 156 -14.90 -7.35 11.41
#